data_b7d81f81edae2b4a52c8705ad04540d2
#
_entry.id   b7d81f81edae2b4a52c8705ad04540d2
#
_cell.length_a   1.000
_cell.length_b   1.000
_cell.length_c   1.000
_cell.angle_alpha   90.00
_cell.angle_beta   90.00
_cell.angle_gamma   90.00
#
_symmetry.space_group_name_H-M   'P 1'
#
loop_
_entity.id
_entity.type
_entity.pdbx_description
1 polymer ?
#
loop_
_entity_poly.entity_id
_entity_poly.type
_entity_poly.pdbx_seq_one_letter_code
_entity_poly.pdbx_strand_id
1 'polypeptide(L)'
;MIREEKKSDNKKILLLEENVLGPGRYARPSFRLRESLKPNIKYSKVYFKGNKIIGSIRYFNCRINNQSGLMLGPLIVDQSFKGKGIGRELMNQSMSSINSNSINFIILIGELNYYSQFNFEVNTNIYFAINVRQEKILFKKLLDKNNTFFGKIELY
;
A
#
# COMPACT_ATOMS: atom_id res chain seq x y z
N MET A 1 4.85 1.34 -18.75
CA MET A 1 5.50 0.04 -18.43
C MET A 1 5.67 -0.10 -16.95
N ILE A 2 5.29 -1.25 -16.38
CA ILE A 2 5.39 -1.54 -14.94
C ILE A 2 6.49 -2.59 -14.69
N ARG A 3 7.26 -2.42 -13.63
CA ARG A 3 8.20 -3.42 -13.12
C ARG A 3 8.30 -3.36 -11.59
N GLU A 4 8.97 -4.32 -11.02
CA GLU A 4 9.32 -4.30 -9.60
C GLU A 4 10.20 -3.10 -9.24
N GLU A 5 10.00 -2.58 -8.02
CA GLU A 5 10.85 -1.53 -7.47
C GLU A 5 12.28 -2.06 -7.25
N LYS A 6 13.27 -1.25 -7.57
CA LYS A 6 14.68 -1.50 -7.25
C LYS A 6 15.13 -0.54 -6.14
N LYS A 7 16.11 -0.93 -5.38
CA LYS A 7 16.70 -0.04 -4.34
C LYS A 7 17.14 1.32 -4.92
N SER A 8 17.64 1.33 -6.15
CA SER A 8 18.05 2.55 -6.87
C SER A 8 16.89 3.50 -7.22
N ASP A 9 15.64 3.03 -7.18
CA ASP A 9 14.47 3.87 -7.48
C ASP A 9 14.04 4.73 -6.29
N ASN A 10 14.49 4.40 -5.09
CA ASN A 10 13.99 5.00 -3.85
C ASN A 10 14.01 6.53 -3.90
N LYS A 11 15.11 7.14 -4.32
CA LYS A 11 15.23 8.61 -4.40
C LYS A 11 14.20 9.22 -5.36
N LYS A 12 13.98 8.58 -6.51
CA LYS A 12 13.01 9.04 -7.51
C LYS A 12 11.56 8.89 -7.03
N ILE A 13 11.28 7.80 -6.29
CA ILE A 13 9.96 7.55 -5.70
C ILE A 13 9.67 8.57 -4.60
N LEU A 14 10.61 8.86 -3.71
CA LEU A 14 10.44 9.86 -2.67
C LEU A 14 10.20 11.26 -3.25
N LEU A 15 10.88 11.61 -4.33
CA LEU A 15 10.63 12.88 -5.04
C LEU A 15 9.23 12.91 -5.67
N LEU A 16 8.79 11.81 -6.27
CA LEU A 16 7.42 11.70 -6.79
C LEU A 16 6.38 11.82 -5.66
N GLU A 17 6.63 11.17 -4.53
CA GLU A 17 5.77 11.24 -3.34
C GLU A 17 5.66 12.68 -2.81
N GLU A 18 6.78 13.39 -2.71
CA GLU A 18 6.81 14.81 -2.34
C GLU A 18 5.99 15.68 -3.28
N ASN A 19 6.15 15.48 -4.58
CA ASN A 19 5.42 16.26 -5.60
C ASN A 19 3.91 15.96 -5.62
N VAL A 20 3.52 14.72 -5.35
CA VAL A 20 2.10 14.30 -5.40
C VAL A 20 1.37 14.59 -4.09
N LEU A 21 1.98 14.31 -2.95
CA LEU A 21 1.35 14.43 -1.63
C LEU A 21 1.64 15.76 -0.94
N GLY A 22 2.70 16.44 -1.35
CA GLY A 22 3.11 17.73 -0.78
C GLY A 22 3.60 17.62 0.69
N PRO A 23 3.82 18.77 1.34
CA PRO A 23 4.32 18.82 2.73
C PRO A 23 3.30 18.28 3.75
N GLY A 24 2.02 18.30 3.44
CA GLY A 24 0.96 17.70 4.29
C GLY A 24 1.08 16.19 4.49
N ARG A 25 1.92 15.49 3.71
CA ARG A 25 2.15 14.04 3.86
C ARG A 25 2.66 13.66 5.25
N TYR A 26 3.45 14.51 5.90
CA TYR A 26 4.00 14.25 7.24
C TYR A 26 2.93 14.17 8.32
N ALA A 27 1.78 14.79 8.13
CA ALA A 27 0.66 14.74 9.05
C ALA A 27 -0.23 13.50 8.84
N ARG A 28 -0.06 12.76 7.74
CA ARG A 28 -0.87 11.58 7.45
C ARG A 28 -0.48 10.40 8.35
N PRO A 29 -1.44 9.71 9.00
CA PRO A 29 -1.16 8.53 9.81
C PRO A 29 -0.36 7.46 9.06
N SER A 30 -0.73 7.21 7.81
CA SER A 30 -0.05 6.22 6.96
C SER A 30 1.42 6.56 6.72
N PHE A 31 1.77 7.82 6.57
CA PHE A 31 3.16 8.27 6.44
C PHE A 31 3.94 8.04 7.74
N ARG A 32 3.37 8.43 8.87
CA ARG A 32 4.01 8.28 10.19
C ARG A 32 4.29 6.82 10.54
N LEU A 33 3.38 5.92 10.18
CA LEU A 33 3.55 4.48 10.39
C LEU A 33 4.73 3.89 9.59
N ARG A 34 5.05 4.45 8.42
CA ARG A 34 6.09 3.95 7.50
C ARG A 34 7.43 4.64 7.62
N GLU A 35 7.48 5.75 8.31
CA GLU A 35 8.57 6.74 8.31
C GLU A 35 9.98 6.14 8.52
N SER A 36 10.10 5.15 9.41
CA SER A 36 11.37 4.48 9.71
C SER A 36 11.53 3.11 9.04
N LEU A 37 10.58 2.70 8.20
CA LEU A 37 10.53 1.37 7.63
C LEU A 37 11.04 1.35 6.19
N LYS A 38 11.50 0.18 5.78
CA LYS A 38 11.87 -0.08 4.38
C LYS A 38 10.71 -0.78 3.66
N PRO A 39 10.41 -0.37 2.41
CA PRO A 39 9.39 -1.06 1.63
C PRO A 39 9.83 -2.49 1.29
N ASN A 40 8.86 -3.37 1.18
CA ASN A 40 9.06 -4.70 0.63
C ASN A 40 9.12 -4.59 -0.91
N ILE A 41 10.33 -4.47 -1.46
CA ILE A 41 10.55 -4.22 -2.89
C ILE A 41 10.09 -5.38 -3.78
N LYS A 42 9.97 -6.59 -3.23
CA LYS A 42 9.46 -7.76 -3.97
C LYS A 42 8.04 -7.55 -4.50
N TYR A 43 7.21 -6.87 -3.72
CA TYR A 43 5.81 -6.62 -4.08
C TYR A 43 5.56 -5.19 -4.55
N SER A 44 6.48 -4.26 -4.23
CA SER A 44 6.40 -2.86 -4.65
C SER A 44 6.71 -2.72 -6.14
N LYS A 45 5.98 -1.84 -6.83
CA LYS A 45 6.12 -1.65 -8.27
C LYS A 45 6.18 -0.18 -8.65
N VAL A 46 6.81 0.08 -9.77
CA VAL A 46 6.93 1.41 -10.38
C VAL A 46 6.40 1.40 -11.80
N TYR A 47 5.77 2.49 -12.19
CA TYR A 47 5.31 2.74 -13.56
C TYR A 47 6.23 3.75 -14.26
N PHE A 48 6.76 3.37 -15.40
CA PHE A 48 7.65 4.21 -16.21
C PHE A 48 6.97 4.76 -17.45
N LYS A 49 7.35 5.98 -17.79
CA LYS A 49 7.19 6.55 -19.13
C LYS A 49 8.54 7.13 -19.57
N GLY A 50 9.12 6.54 -20.60
CA GLY A 50 10.53 6.81 -20.92
C GLY A 50 11.44 6.47 -19.72
N ASN A 51 12.28 7.40 -19.33
CA ASN A 51 13.20 7.23 -18.20
C ASN A 51 12.65 7.79 -16.86
N LYS A 52 11.39 8.25 -16.83
CA LYS A 52 10.77 8.87 -15.66
C LYS A 52 9.83 7.88 -14.97
N ILE A 53 9.92 7.80 -13.65
CA ILE A 53 8.90 7.14 -12.81
C ILE A 53 7.72 8.11 -12.69
N ILE A 54 6.54 7.70 -13.13
CA ILE A 54 5.32 8.48 -13.10
C ILE A 54 4.25 7.89 -12.19
N GLY A 55 4.50 6.72 -11.64
CA GLY A 55 3.63 6.07 -10.66
C GLY A 55 4.40 5.07 -9.81
N SER A 56 3.93 4.85 -8.61
CA SER A 56 4.50 3.88 -7.67
C SER A 56 3.43 3.35 -6.74
N ILE A 57 3.57 2.07 -6.41
CA ILE A 57 2.83 1.41 -5.33
C ILE A 57 3.83 0.69 -4.44
N ARG A 58 3.77 0.96 -3.14
CA ARG A 58 4.66 0.34 -2.15
C ARG A 58 3.89 -0.52 -1.17
N TYR A 59 4.58 -1.51 -0.66
CA TYR A 59 4.11 -2.40 0.39
C TYR A 59 5.13 -2.46 1.52
N PHE A 60 4.63 -2.56 2.75
CA PHE A 60 5.45 -2.73 3.95
C PHE A 60 5.00 -3.97 4.69
N ASN A 61 5.94 -4.68 5.29
CA ASN A 61 5.62 -5.86 6.07
C ASN A 61 4.84 -5.48 7.32
N CYS A 62 3.79 -6.23 7.61
CA CYS A 62 3.03 -6.10 8.84
C CYS A 62 2.52 -7.46 9.31
N ARG A 63 2.01 -7.49 10.54
CA ARG A 63 1.38 -8.67 11.10
C ARG A 63 0.20 -8.27 12.00
N ILE A 64 -0.74 -9.18 12.12
CA ILE A 64 -1.79 -9.17 13.13
C ILE A 64 -1.64 -10.48 13.89
N ASN A 65 -1.29 -10.39 15.19
CA ASN A 65 -0.87 -11.56 15.95
C ASN A 65 0.28 -12.30 15.23
N ASN A 66 0.13 -13.58 14.94
CA ASN A 66 1.13 -14.39 14.23
C ASN A 66 0.89 -14.48 12.72
N GLN A 67 -0.03 -13.69 12.17
CA GLN A 67 -0.40 -13.75 10.76
C GLN A 67 0.31 -12.64 9.99
N SER A 68 1.09 -13.02 8.99
CA SER A 68 1.84 -12.11 8.12
C SER A 68 0.93 -11.46 7.08
N GLY A 69 1.12 -10.17 6.89
CA GLY A 69 0.42 -9.38 5.90
C GLY A 69 1.28 -8.27 5.31
N LEU A 70 0.66 -7.48 4.47
CA LEU A 70 1.28 -6.31 3.85
C LEU A 70 0.41 -5.07 4.08
N MET A 71 1.04 -3.97 4.45
CA MET A 71 0.41 -2.66 4.39
C MET A 71 0.72 -2.04 3.04
N LEU A 72 -0.32 -1.77 2.26
CA LEU A 72 -0.26 -1.07 0.99
C LEU A 72 -0.19 0.44 1.21
N GLY A 73 0.74 1.08 0.53
CA GLY A 73 0.83 2.54 0.46
C GLY A 73 2.26 3.08 0.55
N PRO A 74 2.50 4.21 -0.07
CA PRO A 74 1.52 4.97 -0.86
C PRO A 74 1.30 4.38 -2.25
N LEU A 75 0.10 4.58 -2.78
CA LEU A 75 -0.19 4.48 -4.21
C LEU A 75 -0.21 5.91 -4.75
N ILE A 76 0.73 6.24 -5.60
CA ILE A 76 0.89 7.59 -6.15
C ILE A 76 1.04 7.56 -7.66
N VAL A 77 0.48 8.59 -8.31
CA VAL A 77 0.59 8.83 -9.76
C VAL A 77 0.85 10.30 -9.98
N ASP A 78 1.82 10.63 -10.82
CA ASP A 78 2.14 12.00 -11.24
C ASP A 78 0.86 12.70 -11.73
N GLN A 79 0.63 13.93 -11.25
CA GLN A 79 -0.59 14.69 -11.53
C GLN A 79 -0.90 14.81 -13.02
N SER A 80 0.13 14.95 -13.86
CA SER A 80 -0.01 15.05 -15.32
C SER A 80 -0.55 13.76 -15.97
N PHE A 81 -0.57 12.66 -15.24
CA PHE A 81 -1.00 11.34 -15.71
C PHE A 81 -2.22 10.80 -14.95
N LYS A 82 -2.83 11.60 -14.08
CA LYS A 82 -4.08 11.22 -13.41
C LYS A 82 -5.20 10.91 -14.39
N GLY A 83 -6.10 10.02 -14.01
CA GLY A 83 -7.25 9.62 -14.82
C GLY A 83 -6.95 8.69 -16.00
N LYS A 84 -5.69 8.26 -16.17
CA LYS A 84 -5.25 7.38 -17.27
C LYS A 84 -5.18 5.88 -16.89
N GLY A 85 -5.74 5.52 -15.74
CA GLY A 85 -5.79 4.12 -15.29
C GLY A 85 -4.51 3.57 -14.67
N ILE A 86 -3.44 4.38 -14.55
CA ILE A 86 -2.12 3.96 -14.05
C ILE A 86 -2.21 3.38 -12.63
N GLY A 87 -2.98 4.04 -11.73
CA GLY A 87 -3.18 3.56 -10.37
C GLY A 87 -3.86 2.18 -10.33
N ARG A 88 -4.87 1.97 -11.17
CA ARG A 88 -5.57 0.68 -11.30
C ARG A 88 -4.64 -0.40 -11.83
N GLU A 89 -3.83 -0.08 -12.81
CA GLU A 89 -2.87 -1.01 -13.39
C GLU A 89 -1.79 -1.42 -12.37
N LEU A 90 -1.25 -0.46 -11.60
CA LEU A 90 -0.33 -0.72 -10.50
C LEU A 90 -0.96 -1.62 -9.44
N MET A 91 -2.20 -1.35 -9.04
CA MET A 91 -2.95 -2.19 -8.10
C MET A 91 -3.07 -3.63 -8.61
N ASN A 92 -3.59 -3.81 -9.81
CA ASN A 92 -3.84 -5.13 -10.37
C ASN A 92 -2.55 -5.94 -10.52
N GLN A 93 -1.50 -5.36 -11.08
CA GLN A 93 -0.23 -6.05 -11.29
C GLN A 93 0.51 -6.35 -9.98
N SER A 94 0.47 -5.44 -9.01
CA SER A 94 1.12 -5.70 -7.73
C SER A 94 0.39 -6.78 -6.94
N MET A 95 -0.94 -6.70 -6.84
CA MET A 95 -1.72 -7.68 -6.09
C MET A 95 -1.64 -9.08 -6.70
N SER A 96 -1.64 -9.20 -8.03
CA SER A 96 -1.47 -10.52 -8.70
C SER A 96 -0.12 -11.16 -8.44
N SER A 97 0.90 -10.39 -8.08
CA SER A 97 2.23 -10.90 -7.74
C SER A 97 2.40 -11.36 -6.28
N ILE A 98 1.42 -11.08 -5.43
CA ILE A 98 1.50 -11.42 -4.00
C ILE A 98 1.17 -12.90 -3.81
N ASN A 99 2.13 -13.62 -3.18
CA ASN A 99 1.96 -15.02 -2.87
C ASN A 99 1.07 -15.21 -1.64
N SER A 100 -0.15 -15.67 -1.84
CA SER A 100 -1.12 -15.95 -0.78
C SER A 100 -0.72 -17.09 0.17
N ASN A 101 0.26 -17.91 -0.17
CA ASN A 101 0.78 -18.94 0.73
C ASN A 101 1.63 -18.37 1.87
N SER A 102 2.23 -17.18 1.67
CA SER A 102 3.08 -16.53 2.66
C SER A 102 2.49 -15.23 3.21
N ILE A 103 1.55 -14.63 2.50
CA ILE A 103 0.89 -13.37 2.88
C ILE A 103 -0.61 -13.64 3.04
N ASN A 104 -1.13 -13.43 4.25
CA ASN A 104 -2.50 -13.78 4.60
C ASN A 104 -3.50 -12.66 4.28
N PHE A 105 -3.06 -11.41 4.31
CA PHE A 105 -3.91 -10.24 4.13
C PHE A 105 -3.15 -9.02 3.61
N ILE A 106 -3.89 -8.07 3.09
CA ILE A 106 -3.41 -6.71 2.77
C ILE A 106 -4.27 -5.72 3.54
N ILE A 107 -3.65 -4.74 4.14
CA ILE A 107 -4.32 -3.59 4.78
C ILE A 107 -3.86 -2.29 4.14
N LEU A 108 -4.69 -1.27 4.26
CA LEU A 108 -4.32 0.10 3.90
C LEU A 108 -5.15 1.12 4.68
N ILE A 109 -4.70 2.35 4.67
CA ILE A 109 -5.46 3.50 5.15
C ILE A 109 -5.87 4.31 3.93
N GLY A 110 -7.16 4.40 3.65
CA GLY A 110 -7.66 5.08 2.44
C GLY A 110 -9.17 5.16 2.36
N GLU A 111 -9.66 5.47 1.17
CA GLU A 111 -11.08 5.68 0.90
C GLU A 111 -11.72 4.40 0.32
N LEU A 112 -12.76 3.92 0.97
CA LEU A 112 -13.48 2.72 0.55
C LEU A 112 -14.03 2.84 -0.87
N ASN A 113 -14.52 4.02 -1.25
CA ASN A 113 -15.07 4.26 -2.59
C ASN A 113 -14.08 3.90 -3.72
N TYR A 114 -12.79 4.16 -3.50
CA TYR A 114 -11.77 3.78 -4.49
C TYR A 114 -11.37 2.31 -4.36
N TYR A 115 -11.09 1.84 -3.15
CA TYR A 115 -10.49 0.52 -2.93
C TYR A 115 -11.50 -0.63 -2.94
N SER A 116 -12.80 -0.37 -2.85
CA SER A 116 -13.84 -1.40 -2.96
C SER A 116 -13.81 -2.15 -4.30
N GLN A 117 -13.39 -1.49 -5.38
CA GLN A 117 -13.20 -2.13 -6.70
C GLN A 117 -12.14 -3.25 -6.71
N PHE A 118 -11.25 -3.26 -5.70
CA PHE A 118 -10.21 -4.28 -5.52
C PHE A 118 -10.55 -5.26 -4.39
N ASN A 119 -11.82 -5.28 -3.95
CA ASN A 119 -12.34 -6.14 -2.88
C ASN A 119 -11.76 -5.84 -1.50
N PHE A 120 -11.38 -4.60 -1.23
CA PHE A 120 -11.13 -4.12 0.13
C PHE A 120 -12.43 -3.75 0.81
N GLU A 121 -12.48 -4.00 2.11
CA GLU A 121 -13.62 -3.65 2.97
C GLU A 121 -13.13 -3.11 4.32
N VAL A 122 -13.99 -2.42 5.04
CA VAL A 122 -13.69 -1.95 6.40
C VAL A 122 -13.65 -3.13 7.35
N ASN A 123 -12.62 -3.18 8.20
CA ASN A 123 -12.54 -4.14 9.30
C ASN A 123 -12.42 -3.39 10.62
N THR A 124 -13.48 -3.45 11.43
CA THR A 124 -13.58 -2.75 12.73
C THR A 124 -12.89 -3.48 13.88
N ASN A 125 -12.38 -4.68 13.65
CA ASN A 125 -11.72 -5.51 14.68
C ASN A 125 -10.20 -5.34 14.71
N ILE A 126 -9.64 -4.57 13.77
CA ILE A 126 -8.20 -4.31 13.68
C ILE A 126 -7.91 -2.83 13.90
N TYR A 127 -6.74 -2.52 14.46
CA TYR A 127 -6.36 -1.14 14.76
C TYR A 127 -4.84 -0.93 14.71
N PHE A 128 -4.43 0.30 14.51
CA PHE A 128 -3.02 0.71 14.60
C PHE A 128 -2.69 1.26 15.99
N ALA A 129 -1.40 1.29 16.33
CA ALA A 129 -0.91 1.90 17.57
C ALA A 129 -1.19 3.41 17.66
N ILE A 130 -1.28 4.09 16.51
CA ILE A 130 -1.64 5.50 16.41
C ILE A 130 -3.13 5.64 16.07
N ASN A 131 -3.69 6.83 16.34
CA ASN A 131 -5.09 7.10 16.05
C ASN A 131 -5.33 7.18 14.54
N VAL A 132 -6.17 6.28 14.02
CA VAL A 132 -6.62 6.24 12.64
C VAL A 132 -8.14 6.08 12.65
N ARG A 133 -8.84 6.85 11.83
CA ARG A 133 -10.29 6.72 11.67
C ARG A 133 -10.62 5.32 11.19
N GLN A 134 -11.51 4.64 11.92
CA GLN A 134 -11.80 3.22 11.72
C GLN A 134 -12.34 2.92 10.31
N GLU A 135 -13.15 3.81 9.75
CA GLU A 135 -13.70 3.67 8.39
C GLU A 135 -12.66 3.76 7.28
N LYS A 136 -11.44 4.19 7.59
CA LYS A 136 -10.31 4.27 6.65
C LYS A 136 -9.35 3.09 6.73
N ILE A 137 -9.49 2.23 7.73
CA ILE A 137 -8.71 1.01 7.85
C ILE A 137 -9.36 -0.06 6.97
N LEU A 138 -8.78 -0.27 5.80
CA LEU A 138 -9.31 -1.20 4.81
C LEU A 138 -8.49 -2.48 4.78
N PHE A 139 -9.19 -3.59 4.60
CA PHE A 139 -8.66 -4.93 4.73
C PHE A 139 -9.08 -5.80 3.54
N LYS A 140 -8.15 -6.63 3.07
CA LYS A 140 -8.41 -7.66 2.08
C LYS A 140 -7.76 -8.96 2.53
N LYS A 141 -8.57 -9.99 2.72
CA LYS A 141 -8.10 -11.34 3.00
C LYS A 141 -7.63 -12.01 1.71
N LEU A 142 -6.45 -12.63 1.73
CA LEU A 142 -5.88 -13.31 0.57
C LEU A 142 -6.06 -14.82 0.60
N LEU A 143 -6.16 -15.42 1.80
CA LEU A 143 -6.37 -16.84 1.96
C LEU A 143 -7.83 -17.15 2.32
N ASP A 144 -8.36 -18.20 1.70
CA ASP A 144 -9.69 -18.73 1.98
C ASP A 144 -9.69 -19.68 3.18
N LYS A 145 -8.94 -19.30 4.24
CA LYS A 145 -8.96 -20.00 5.53
C LYS A 145 -9.96 -19.31 6.45
N ASN A 146 -10.60 -20.08 7.31
CA ASN A 146 -11.52 -19.58 8.35
C ASN A 146 -10.80 -18.79 9.47
N ASN A 147 -9.75 -18.04 9.11
CA ASN A 147 -9.02 -17.21 10.04
C ASN A 147 -9.77 -15.91 10.26
N THR A 148 -9.99 -15.57 11.50
CA THR A 148 -10.45 -14.25 11.92
C THR A 148 -9.25 -13.35 12.15
N PHE A 149 -9.35 -12.10 11.71
CA PHE A 149 -8.31 -11.08 11.90
C PHE A 149 -8.82 -10.03 12.87
N PHE A 150 -8.20 -9.97 14.02
CA PHE A 150 -8.52 -9.00 15.07
C PHE A 150 -7.27 -8.62 15.85
N GLY A 151 -7.28 -7.40 16.39
CA GLY A 151 -6.22 -6.90 17.23
C GLY A 151 -5.34 -5.85 16.57
N LYS A 152 -4.19 -5.63 17.17
CA LYS A 152 -3.24 -4.58 16.77
C LYS A 152 -2.47 -4.98 15.51
N ILE A 153 -2.40 -4.04 14.58
CA ILE A 153 -1.56 -4.14 13.39
C ILE A 153 -0.15 -3.65 13.75
N GLU A 154 0.84 -4.47 13.54
CA GLU A 154 2.25 -4.15 13.78
C GLU A 154 3.01 -4.15 12.47
N LEU A 155 3.72 -3.03 12.17
CA LEU A 155 4.64 -2.93 11.04
C LEU A 155 6.06 -3.24 11.50
N TYR A 156 6.87 -3.84 10.63
CA TYR A 156 8.27 -4.21 10.93
C TYR A 156 9.18 -4.23 9.70
#